data_654fea4f42fbf27475b8d1a336e4778c
#
_entry.id   654fea4f42fbf27475b8d1a336e4778c
#
_cell.length_a   1.000
_cell.length_b   1.000
_cell.length_c   1.000
_cell.angle_alpha   90.00
_cell.angle_beta   90.00
_cell.angle_gamma   90.00
#
_symmetry.space_group_name_H-M   'P 1'
#
loop_
_entity.id
_entity.type
_entity.pdbx_description
1 polymer ?
#
loop_
_entity_poly.entity_id
_entity_poly.type
_entity_poly.pdbx_seq_one_letter_code
_entity_poly.pdbx_strand_id
1 'polypeptide(L)'
;MPKHEFNITRMVEFNETDMAGIVHFSVFFRYMEFAEHAFFRSLGSSIVDPELAVGWPRVHCSCDYKKPLKFDEEFNIQLLVTAKKSKSMSYQFRFSTENTEIARGNITAVCVQRNEEGVMKATNIPTKIADLIEVAPADKLAD
;
A
#
# COMPACT_ATOMS: atom_id res chain seq x y z
N MET A 1 2.07 20.15 -2.20
CA MET A 1 2.92 19.36 -3.12
C MET A 1 2.42 17.92 -3.15
N PRO A 2 2.17 17.38 -4.33
CA PRO A 2 1.78 15.97 -4.43
C PRO A 2 2.88 15.04 -3.92
N LYS A 3 2.49 13.90 -3.40
CA LYS A 3 3.40 12.91 -2.83
C LYS A 3 3.43 11.65 -3.68
N HIS A 4 4.61 11.05 -3.78
CA HIS A 4 4.80 9.80 -4.53
C HIS A 4 5.48 8.72 -3.71
N GLU A 5 5.86 9.03 -2.50
CA GLU A 5 6.60 8.11 -1.63
C GLU A 5 6.19 8.30 -0.17
N PHE A 6 6.15 7.20 0.56
CA PHE A 6 5.89 7.22 1.99
C PHE A 6 6.68 6.10 2.66
N ASN A 7 7.29 6.41 3.79
CA ASN A 7 8.08 5.44 4.54
C ASN A 7 7.54 5.33 5.95
N ILE A 8 7.44 4.10 6.46
CA ILE A 8 7.00 3.86 7.82
C ILE A 8 7.75 2.67 8.37
N THR A 9 8.17 2.74 9.63
CA THR A 9 8.81 1.62 10.32
C THR A 9 7.78 0.90 11.16
N ARG A 10 8.02 -0.39 11.35
CA ARG A 10 7.15 -1.26 12.12
C ARG A 10 7.97 -2.38 12.75
N MET A 11 7.50 -2.90 13.86
CA MET A 11 8.11 -4.06 14.52
C MET A 11 7.22 -5.29 14.30
N VAL A 12 7.82 -6.44 14.05
CA VAL A 12 7.10 -7.69 13.89
C VAL A 12 6.48 -8.10 15.22
N GLU A 13 5.18 -8.39 15.22
CA GLU A 13 4.45 -8.87 16.39
C GLU A 13 4.34 -10.39 16.38
N PHE A 14 4.20 -10.98 17.57
CA PHE A 14 4.20 -12.43 17.70
C PHE A 14 3.10 -13.10 16.87
N ASN A 15 1.90 -12.54 16.86
CA ASN A 15 0.79 -13.11 16.12
C ASN A 15 0.93 -13.01 14.59
N GLU A 16 1.99 -12.38 14.14
CA GLU A 16 2.28 -12.27 12.70
C GLU A 16 3.22 -13.36 12.22
N THR A 17 3.76 -14.14 13.13
CA THR A 17 4.70 -15.23 12.81
C THR A 17 4.00 -16.57 12.73
N ASP A 18 4.67 -17.52 12.09
CA ASP A 18 4.16 -18.88 11.94
C ASP A 18 5.05 -19.87 12.70
N MET A 19 4.80 -21.17 12.54
CA MET A 19 5.55 -22.20 13.25
C MET A 19 7.03 -22.26 12.86
N ALA A 20 7.40 -21.68 11.74
CA ALA A 20 8.80 -21.57 11.33
C ALA A 20 9.53 -20.43 12.05
N GLY A 21 8.81 -19.63 12.83
CA GLY A 21 9.38 -18.50 13.56
C GLY A 21 9.60 -17.26 12.72
N ILE A 22 8.99 -17.19 11.56
CA ILE A 22 9.10 -16.04 10.66
C ILE A 22 7.72 -15.50 10.34
N VAL A 23 7.66 -14.26 9.84
CA VAL A 23 6.41 -13.66 9.42
C VAL A 23 5.74 -14.54 8.36
N HIS A 24 4.47 -14.87 8.59
CA HIS A 24 3.71 -15.68 7.65
C HIS A 24 3.57 -14.93 6.32
N PHE A 25 3.71 -15.64 5.20
CA PHE A 25 3.75 -14.99 3.89
C PHE A 25 2.53 -14.09 3.63
N SER A 26 1.37 -14.46 4.13
CA SER A 26 0.14 -13.67 3.91
C SER A 26 0.14 -12.35 4.66
N VAL A 27 0.91 -12.23 5.73
CA VAL A 27 0.94 -11.03 6.56
C VAL A 27 1.54 -9.85 5.81
N PHE A 28 2.42 -10.11 4.85
CA PHE A 28 3.00 -9.02 4.04
C PHE A 28 1.92 -8.21 3.33
N PHE A 29 0.82 -8.83 2.94
CA PHE A 29 -0.29 -8.09 2.33
C PHE A 29 -0.97 -7.16 3.34
N ARG A 30 -1.05 -7.55 4.59
CA ARG A 30 -1.55 -6.66 5.65
C ARG A 30 -0.58 -5.53 5.95
N TYR A 31 0.71 -5.79 5.86
CA TYR A 31 1.72 -4.73 6.00
C TYR A 31 1.59 -3.71 4.87
N MET A 32 1.31 -4.15 3.65
CA MET A 32 1.09 -3.25 2.53
C MET A 32 -0.13 -2.36 2.77
N GLU A 33 -1.21 -2.95 3.24
CA GLU A 33 -2.43 -2.21 3.56
C GLU A 33 -2.16 -1.22 4.71
N PHE A 34 -1.44 -1.65 5.71
CA PHE A 34 -1.05 -0.78 6.83
C PHE A 34 -0.31 0.47 6.32
N ALA A 35 0.65 0.28 5.43
CA ALA A 35 1.42 1.39 4.86
C ALA A 35 0.55 2.28 3.97
N GLU A 36 -0.31 1.69 3.18
CA GLU A 36 -1.23 2.44 2.33
C GLU A 36 -2.17 3.32 3.15
N HIS A 37 -2.74 2.77 4.22
CA HIS A 37 -3.64 3.55 5.09
C HIS A 37 -2.90 4.67 5.79
N ALA A 38 -1.67 4.41 6.24
CA ALA A 38 -0.84 5.44 6.86
C ALA A 38 -0.48 6.53 5.86
N PHE A 39 -0.22 6.15 4.60
CA PHE A 39 0.04 7.10 3.53
C PHE A 39 -1.15 8.04 3.33
N PHE A 40 -2.36 7.49 3.25
CA PHE A 40 -3.58 8.32 3.11
C PHE A 40 -3.74 9.26 4.30
N ARG A 41 -3.51 8.77 5.53
CA ARG A 41 -3.59 9.64 6.71
C ARG A 41 -2.55 10.76 6.66
N SER A 42 -1.36 10.49 6.14
CA SER A 42 -0.31 11.49 6.01
C SER A 42 -0.70 12.61 5.03
N LEU A 43 -1.64 12.33 4.13
CA LEU A 43 -2.16 13.32 3.18
C LEU A 43 -3.34 14.11 3.75
N GLY A 44 -3.71 13.85 4.99
CA GLY A 44 -4.87 14.49 5.62
C GLY A 44 -6.19 13.85 5.24
N SER A 45 -6.15 12.59 4.77
CA SER A 45 -7.33 11.86 4.34
C SER A 45 -7.43 10.51 5.06
N SER A 46 -8.31 9.67 4.58
CA SER A 46 -8.47 8.31 5.07
C SER A 46 -8.89 7.42 3.90
N ILE A 47 -8.48 6.15 3.95
CA ILE A 47 -8.92 5.18 2.95
C ILE A 47 -10.44 5.00 3.01
N VAL A 48 -11.03 5.26 4.17
CA VAL A 48 -12.48 5.28 4.38
C VAL A 48 -12.87 6.70 4.76
N ASP A 49 -13.33 7.46 3.77
CA ASP A 49 -13.79 8.83 3.97
C ASP A 49 -15.27 8.88 3.63
N PRO A 50 -16.16 9.07 4.62
CA PRO A 50 -17.62 9.07 4.36
C PRO A 50 -18.06 10.14 3.38
N GLU A 51 -17.36 11.28 3.32
CA GLU A 51 -17.71 12.36 2.39
C GLU A 51 -17.44 11.97 0.94
N LEU A 52 -16.37 11.19 0.71
CA LEU A 52 -16.02 10.77 -0.64
C LEU A 52 -16.82 9.54 -1.07
N ALA A 53 -17.18 8.68 -0.11
CA ALA A 53 -18.00 7.49 -0.31
C ALA A 53 -17.47 6.58 -1.42
N VAL A 54 -16.13 6.42 -1.49
CA VAL A 54 -15.50 5.54 -2.47
C VAL A 54 -14.80 4.40 -1.75
N GLY A 55 -14.65 3.27 -2.45
CA GLY A 55 -13.91 2.12 -1.97
C GLY A 55 -12.75 1.81 -2.90
N TRP A 56 -11.85 0.95 -2.43
CA TRP A 56 -10.60 0.64 -3.14
C TRP A 56 -10.38 -0.87 -3.21
N PRO A 57 -11.27 -1.63 -3.89
CA PRO A 57 -11.02 -3.06 -4.08
C PRO A 57 -9.72 -3.30 -4.80
N ARG A 58 -9.04 -4.39 -4.41
CA ARG A 58 -7.79 -4.80 -5.03
C ARG A 58 -8.08 -5.62 -6.27
N VAL A 59 -7.47 -5.27 -7.39
CA VAL A 59 -7.59 -6.05 -8.62
C VAL A 59 -6.32 -6.83 -8.92
N HIS A 60 -5.22 -6.48 -8.25
CA HIS A 60 -3.96 -7.22 -8.37
C HIS A 60 -3.15 -7.05 -7.09
N CYS A 61 -2.62 -8.16 -6.60
CA CYS A 61 -1.71 -8.16 -5.45
C CYS A 61 -0.62 -9.20 -5.70
N SER A 62 0.63 -8.85 -5.41
CA SER A 62 1.75 -9.77 -5.52
C SER A 62 2.81 -9.44 -4.49
N CYS A 63 3.64 -10.43 -4.18
CA CYS A 63 4.75 -10.21 -3.26
C CYS A 63 5.85 -11.23 -3.58
N ASP A 64 7.07 -10.73 -3.71
CA ASP A 64 8.26 -11.54 -3.87
C ASP A 64 9.04 -11.49 -2.56
N TYR A 65 9.38 -12.67 -2.02
CA TYR A 65 10.02 -12.82 -0.72
C TYR A 65 11.50 -13.14 -0.92
N LYS A 66 12.36 -12.35 -0.29
CA LYS A 66 13.82 -12.50 -0.45
C LYS A 66 14.50 -12.99 0.81
N LYS A 67 14.06 -12.51 1.98
CA LYS A 67 14.61 -12.91 3.28
C LYS A 67 13.50 -12.94 4.31
N PRO A 68 13.60 -13.80 5.32
CA PRO A 68 12.58 -13.86 6.37
C PRO A 68 12.69 -12.68 7.34
N LEU A 69 11.55 -12.33 7.93
CA LEU A 69 11.46 -11.43 9.08
C LEU A 69 11.08 -12.26 10.29
N LYS A 70 11.67 -11.94 11.43
CA LYS A 70 11.44 -12.67 12.68
C LYS A 70 10.77 -11.77 13.71
N PHE A 71 10.21 -12.40 14.73
CA PHE A 71 9.59 -11.70 15.85
C PHE A 71 10.54 -10.65 16.44
N ASP A 72 10.00 -9.49 16.76
CA ASP A 72 10.70 -8.33 17.33
C ASP A 72 11.68 -7.63 16.41
N GLU A 73 11.83 -8.07 15.16
CA GLU A 73 12.63 -7.30 14.22
C GLU A 73 11.90 -6.04 13.78
N GLU A 74 12.61 -4.93 13.74
CA GLU A 74 12.10 -3.68 13.19
C GLU A 74 12.42 -3.62 11.71
N PHE A 75 11.48 -3.19 10.92
CA PHE A 75 11.66 -3.09 9.46
C PHE A 75 10.99 -1.84 8.92
N ASN A 76 11.45 -1.42 7.75
CA ASN A 76 10.88 -0.27 7.05
C ASN A 76 10.01 -0.74 5.89
N ILE A 77 8.90 -0.05 5.69
CA ILE A 77 8.06 -0.23 4.51
C ILE A 77 8.12 1.07 3.71
N GLN A 78 8.64 0.97 2.49
CA GLN A 78 8.66 2.09 1.56
C GLN A 78 7.55 1.89 0.55
N LEU A 79 6.59 2.81 0.52
CA LEU A 79 5.52 2.83 -0.47
C LEU A 79 5.93 3.78 -1.59
N LEU A 80 5.87 3.31 -2.82
CA LEU A 80 6.09 4.13 -4.01
C LEU A 80 4.85 4.03 -4.90
N VAL A 81 4.36 5.18 -5.37
CA VAL A 81 3.24 5.20 -6.32
C VAL A 81 3.80 4.88 -7.70
N THR A 82 3.40 3.75 -8.28
CA THR A 82 3.93 3.29 -9.56
C THR A 82 3.05 3.66 -10.74
N ALA A 83 1.76 3.85 -10.51
CA ALA A 83 0.83 4.28 -11.57
C ALA A 83 -0.36 5.01 -10.93
N LYS A 84 -0.85 6.00 -11.63
CA LYS A 84 -2.08 6.71 -11.26
C LYS A 84 -2.86 6.96 -12.54
N LYS A 85 -4.03 6.34 -12.61
CA LYS A 85 -4.96 6.50 -13.74
C LYS A 85 -6.21 7.18 -13.24
N SER A 86 -7.15 7.46 -14.15
CA SER A 86 -8.37 8.17 -13.75
C SER A 86 -9.18 7.42 -12.68
N LYS A 87 -9.13 6.09 -12.68
CA LYS A 87 -9.95 5.25 -11.81
C LYS A 87 -9.16 4.23 -11.00
N SER A 88 -7.83 4.26 -11.06
CA SER A 88 -7.02 3.27 -10.36
C SER A 88 -5.69 3.85 -9.92
N MET A 89 -5.10 3.18 -8.91
CA MET A 89 -3.77 3.48 -8.43
C MET A 89 -2.99 2.20 -8.20
N SER A 90 -1.70 2.26 -8.47
CA SER A 90 -0.81 1.13 -8.21
C SER A 90 0.33 1.58 -7.32
N TYR A 91 0.74 0.68 -6.43
CA TYR A 91 1.82 0.93 -5.48
C TYR A 91 2.81 -0.21 -5.51
N GLN A 92 4.08 0.12 -5.28
CA GLN A 92 5.10 -0.86 -4.96
C GLN A 92 5.50 -0.66 -3.50
N PHE A 93 5.66 -1.77 -2.78
CA PHE A 93 6.07 -1.75 -1.38
C PHE A 93 7.40 -2.47 -1.26
N ARG A 94 8.40 -1.79 -0.69
CA ARG A 94 9.72 -2.38 -0.45
C ARG A 94 9.93 -2.51 1.04
N PHE A 95 10.12 -3.75 1.47
CA PHE A 95 10.35 -4.07 2.88
C PHE A 95 11.83 -4.28 3.10
N SER A 96 12.42 -3.61 4.09
CA SER A 96 13.86 -3.69 4.32
C SER A 96 14.21 -3.59 5.80
N THR A 97 15.34 -4.20 6.14
CA THR A 97 16.02 -4.02 7.44
C THR A 97 17.45 -3.58 7.13
N GLU A 98 17.93 -2.51 7.76
CA GLU A 98 19.33 -2.07 7.66
C GLU A 98 19.95 -2.26 6.26
N ASN A 99 19.35 -1.72 5.22
CA ASN A 99 19.84 -1.80 3.84
C ASN A 99 19.73 -3.19 3.19
N THR A 100 19.03 -4.13 3.84
CA THR A 100 18.78 -5.46 3.27
C THR A 100 17.35 -5.54 2.84
N GLU A 101 17.10 -5.82 1.56
CA GLU A 101 15.73 -5.99 1.08
C GLU A 101 15.17 -7.33 1.53
N ILE A 102 14.00 -7.28 2.18
CA ILE A 102 13.31 -8.45 2.73
C ILE A 102 12.28 -9.00 1.75
N ALA A 103 11.50 -8.09 1.16
CA ALA A 103 10.43 -8.47 0.23
C ALA A 103 10.04 -7.25 -0.60
N ARG A 104 9.33 -7.53 -1.69
CA ARG A 104 8.84 -6.47 -2.56
C ARG A 104 7.46 -6.87 -3.05
N GLY A 105 6.49 -6.00 -2.79
CA GLY A 105 5.10 -6.29 -3.14
C GLY A 105 4.49 -5.21 -4.01
N ASN A 106 3.35 -5.55 -4.62
CA ASN A 106 2.62 -4.63 -5.48
C ASN A 106 1.13 -4.77 -5.23
N ILE A 107 0.41 -3.65 -5.24
CA ILE A 107 -1.04 -3.63 -5.18
C ILE A 107 -1.55 -2.67 -6.24
N THR A 108 -2.57 -3.10 -6.98
CA THR A 108 -3.36 -2.21 -7.82
C THR A 108 -4.78 -2.18 -7.27
N ALA A 109 -5.27 -0.99 -6.99
CA ALA A 109 -6.62 -0.77 -6.46
C ALA A 109 -7.42 0.09 -7.43
N VAL A 110 -8.68 -0.25 -7.60
CA VAL A 110 -9.61 0.52 -8.45
C VAL A 110 -10.52 1.30 -7.54
N CYS A 111 -10.74 2.58 -7.88
CA CYS A 111 -11.69 3.41 -7.16
C CYS A 111 -13.10 3.06 -7.59
N VAL A 112 -13.96 2.69 -6.63
CA VAL A 112 -15.34 2.32 -6.92
C VAL A 112 -16.29 3.11 -6.06
N GLN A 113 -17.54 3.22 -6.53
CA GLN A 113 -18.61 3.85 -5.80
C GLN A 113 -19.90 3.03 -6.01
N ARG A 114 -20.71 2.91 -4.97
CA ARG A 114 -21.98 2.23 -5.10
C ARG A 114 -22.97 3.17 -5.76
N ASN A 115 -23.72 2.65 -6.76
CA ASN A 115 -24.81 3.39 -7.36
C ASN A 115 -26.06 3.26 -6.48
N GLU A 116 -27.17 3.84 -6.95
CA GLU A 116 -28.45 3.82 -6.20
C GLU A 116 -28.98 2.42 -5.97
N GLU A 117 -28.61 1.47 -6.83
CA GLU A 117 -29.02 0.07 -6.72
C GLU A 117 -28.08 -0.75 -5.82
N GLY A 118 -27.05 -0.11 -5.25
CA GLY A 118 -26.08 -0.79 -4.38
C GLY A 118 -24.99 -1.54 -5.14
N VAL A 119 -24.90 -1.38 -6.45
CA VAL A 119 -23.88 -2.03 -7.28
C VAL A 119 -22.62 -1.18 -7.31
N MET A 120 -21.48 -1.82 -7.06
CA MET A 120 -20.18 -1.14 -7.11
C MET A 120 -19.71 -0.97 -8.54
N LYS A 121 -19.34 0.23 -8.91
CA LYS A 121 -18.81 0.54 -10.25
C LYS A 121 -17.57 1.39 -10.14
N ALA A 122 -16.63 1.18 -11.06
CA ALA A 122 -15.43 2.00 -11.13
C ALA A 122 -15.82 3.46 -11.36
N THR A 123 -15.16 4.36 -10.65
CA THR A 123 -15.44 5.79 -10.74
C THR A 123 -14.11 6.55 -10.70
N ASN A 124 -14.13 7.81 -11.13
CA ASN A 124 -12.92 8.63 -11.09
C ASN A 124 -12.47 8.84 -9.65
N ILE A 125 -11.17 8.82 -9.45
CA ILE A 125 -10.58 9.13 -8.16
C ILE A 125 -10.97 10.57 -7.83
N PRO A 126 -11.56 10.81 -6.63
CA PRO A 126 -11.92 12.19 -6.25
C PRO A 126 -10.72 13.13 -6.33
N THR A 127 -10.93 14.35 -6.81
CA THR A 127 -9.85 15.33 -6.95
C THR A 127 -9.18 15.62 -5.62
N LYS A 128 -9.92 15.53 -4.52
CA LYS A 128 -9.38 15.71 -3.17
C LYS A 128 -8.24 14.73 -2.89
N ILE A 129 -8.29 13.53 -3.47
CA ILE A 129 -7.22 12.53 -3.34
C ILE A 129 -6.24 12.63 -4.50
N ALA A 130 -6.76 12.69 -5.74
CA ALA A 130 -5.93 12.68 -6.94
C ALA A 130 -4.89 13.81 -6.95
N ASP A 131 -5.28 14.99 -6.48
CA ASP A 131 -4.39 16.15 -6.47
C ASP A 131 -3.25 16.06 -5.45
N LEU A 132 -3.36 15.12 -4.50
CA LEU A 132 -2.36 14.95 -3.44
C LEU A 132 -1.32 13.86 -3.77
N ILE A 133 -1.53 13.12 -4.84
CA ILE A 133 -0.71 11.95 -5.19
C ILE A 133 -0.18 12.07 -6.60
N GLU A 134 1.09 11.73 -6.78
CA GLU A 134 1.71 11.67 -8.10
C GLU A 134 2.51 10.39 -8.23
N VAL A 135 2.88 10.02 -9.46
CA VAL A 135 3.69 8.83 -9.72
C VAL A 135 5.14 9.12 -9.37
N ALA A 136 5.82 8.15 -8.76
CA ALA A 136 7.23 8.29 -8.39
C ALA A 136 8.10 8.46 -9.64
N PRO A 137 9.20 9.22 -9.54
CA PRO A 137 10.14 9.36 -10.66
C PRO A 137 10.70 8.02 -11.11
N ALA A 138 11.01 7.91 -12.38
CA ALA A 138 11.51 6.67 -12.97
C ALA A 138 12.78 6.16 -12.28
N ASP A 139 13.65 7.04 -11.85
CA ASP A 139 14.89 6.66 -11.16
C ASP A 139 14.63 5.98 -9.82
N LYS A 140 13.56 6.34 -9.13
CA LYS A 140 13.18 5.67 -7.87
C LYS A 140 12.59 4.31 -8.12
N LEU A 141 11.95 4.10 -9.26
CA LEU A 141 11.30 2.83 -9.59
C LEU A 141 12.26 1.85 -10.26
N ALA A 142 13.41 2.32 -10.72
CA ALA A 142 14.36 1.50 -11.48
C ALA A 142 15.05 0.42 -10.66
N ASP A 143 15.11 0.57 -9.34
CA ASP A 143 15.74 -0.43 -8.46
C ASP A 143 14.75 -1.56 -8.13
#